data_b7792212af31e329c870aed31813ebb8
#
_entry.id   b7792212af31e329c870aed31813ebb8
#
_cell.length_a   1.000
_cell.length_b   1.000
_cell.length_c   1.000
_cell.angle_alpha   90.00
_cell.angle_beta   90.00
_cell.angle_gamma   90.00
#
_symmetry.space_group_name_H-M   'P 1'
#
loop_
_entity.id
_entity.type
_entity.pdbx_description
1 polymer ?
#
loop_
_entity_poly.entity_id
_entity_poly.type
_entity_poly.pdbx_seq_one_letter_code
_entity_poly.pdbx_strand_id
1 'polypeptide(L)'
;FNRLPGFGDRPFDMGKHVAIIGVGDVMVDIAHWLIKYKKVERVTAIARRGPVERKYNPKEIRAVCSNMDQEGIATEFARIKDRLAAVGQNADEVLASMTAEFTKCEPTGSPSKMGFRFLASPKRVLVDANNRVRALEMEENKLEPKGEDTAAVGLKQLYEFPVDSVLFAVGDRVDETVGLPYKNGVYVTNPNKTGNDPDDSLFQAYDEKSGQIVEGVFLAGWARKASEGLVGIAKRDGDWCAEVITRY
;
A
#
# COMPACT_ATOMS: atom_id res chain seq x y z
N PHE A 1 8.61 -4.54 -15.78
CA PHE A 1 9.88 -3.93 -15.37
C PHE A 1 11.01 -4.29 -16.33
N ASN A 2 11.24 -5.57 -16.61
CA ASN A 2 12.33 -6.04 -17.45
C ASN A 2 12.24 -5.61 -18.94
N ARG A 3 11.16 -4.97 -19.35
CA ARG A 3 10.93 -4.51 -20.73
C ARG A 3 11.12 -3.00 -20.90
N LEU A 4 11.48 -2.27 -19.86
CA LEU A 4 11.76 -0.85 -19.98
C LEU A 4 13.12 -0.64 -20.65
N PRO A 5 13.23 0.33 -21.59
CA PRO A 5 14.52 0.69 -22.18
C PRO A 5 15.56 0.99 -21.11
N GLY A 6 16.75 0.41 -21.22
CA GLY A 6 17.85 0.58 -20.26
C GLY A 6 17.96 -0.49 -19.16
N PHE A 7 16.93 -1.30 -18.94
CA PHE A 7 17.00 -2.40 -17.94
C PHE A 7 17.32 -3.76 -18.59
N GLY A 8 17.00 -3.98 -19.87
CA GLY A 8 17.39 -5.15 -20.65
C GLY A 8 17.22 -6.49 -19.93
N ASP A 9 18.02 -7.48 -20.32
CA ASP A 9 18.06 -8.81 -19.72
C ASP A 9 18.99 -8.91 -18.51
N ARG A 10 19.21 -7.82 -17.78
CA ARG A 10 20.06 -7.85 -16.59
C ARG A 10 19.46 -8.79 -15.54
N PRO A 11 20.25 -9.74 -15.00
CA PRO A 11 19.79 -10.58 -13.90
C PRO A 11 19.40 -9.69 -12.71
N PHE A 12 18.15 -9.83 -12.26
CA PHE A 12 17.63 -9.07 -11.13
C PHE A 12 17.70 -9.96 -9.89
N ASP A 13 18.80 -9.81 -9.14
CA ASP A 13 19.01 -10.49 -7.86
C ASP A 13 18.36 -9.69 -6.75
N MET A 14 17.34 -10.27 -6.12
CA MET A 14 16.62 -9.67 -4.98
C MET A 14 17.27 -9.99 -3.64
N GLY A 15 18.28 -10.87 -3.62
CA GLY A 15 18.81 -11.41 -2.39
C GLY A 15 17.83 -12.37 -1.70
N LYS A 16 18.01 -12.55 -0.39
CA LYS A 16 17.29 -13.53 0.43
C LYS A 16 16.11 -12.93 1.19
N HIS A 17 16.28 -11.74 1.73
CA HIS A 17 15.28 -11.04 2.52
C HIS A 17 14.84 -9.75 1.83
N VAL A 18 13.58 -9.69 1.43
CA VAL A 18 12.99 -8.54 0.75
C VAL A 18 11.99 -7.83 1.67
N ALA A 19 12.17 -6.52 1.87
CA ALA A 19 11.19 -5.67 2.53
C ALA A 19 10.24 -5.05 1.50
N ILE A 20 8.93 -5.05 1.81
CA ILE A 20 7.92 -4.31 1.05
C ILE A 20 7.35 -3.23 1.96
N ILE A 21 7.49 -1.96 1.58
CA ILE A 21 6.94 -0.84 2.34
C ILE A 21 5.50 -0.61 1.90
N GLY A 22 4.56 -0.90 2.80
CA GLY A 22 3.12 -0.84 2.58
C GLY A 22 2.42 -2.15 2.89
N VAL A 23 1.11 -2.11 3.17
CA VAL A 23 0.27 -3.24 3.57
C VAL A 23 -1.10 -3.18 2.87
N GLY A 24 -1.12 -2.87 1.59
CA GLY A 24 -2.27 -2.89 0.69
C GLY A 24 -2.22 -4.05 -0.31
N ASP A 25 -3.14 -4.08 -1.27
CA ASP A 25 -3.26 -5.15 -2.28
C ASP A 25 -1.99 -5.27 -3.15
N VAL A 26 -1.39 -4.14 -3.55
CA VAL A 26 -0.13 -4.13 -4.33
C VAL A 26 1.01 -4.84 -3.56
N MET A 27 1.05 -4.72 -2.24
CA MET A 27 2.00 -5.48 -1.41
C MET A 27 1.77 -6.98 -1.55
N VAL A 28 0.52 -7.43 -1.57
CA VAL A 28 0.18 -8.86 -1.72
C VAL A 28 0.63 -9.38 -3.09
N ASP A 29 0.37 -8.65 -4.18
CA ASP A 29 0.81 -9.00 -5.53
C ASP A 29 2.33 -9.13 -5.63
N ILE A 30 3.06 -8.15 -5.08
CA ILE A 30 4.52 -8.16 -5.05
C ILE A 30 5.02 -9.35 -4.21
N ALA A 31 4.45 -9.59 -3.03
CA ALA A 31 4.81 -10.70 -2.16
C ALA A 31 4.56 -12.05 -2.85
N HIS A 32 3.41 -12.22 -3.52
CA HIS A 32 3.10 -13.42 -4.29
C HIS A 32 4.15 -13.67 -5.38
N TRP A 33 4.53 -12.64 -6.13
CA TRP A 33 5.57 -12.76 -7.15
C TRP A 33 6.94 -13.13 -6.56
N LEU A 34 7.35 -12.50 -5.45
CA LEU A 34 8.60 -12.81 -4.76
C LEU A 34 8.65 -14.25 -4.23
N ILE A 35 7.54 -14.69 -3.63
CA ILE A 35 7.42 -16.03 -3.03
C ILE A 35 7.36 -17.09 -4.12
N LYS A 36 6.43 -16.98 -5.05
CA LYS A 36 6.13 -18.02 -6.04
C LYS A 36 7.18 -18.12 -7.16
N TYR A 37 7.62 -16.98 -7.69
CA TYR A 37 8.48 -16.95 -8.87
C TYR A 37 9.94 -16.67 -8.55
N LYS A 38 10.24 -15.76 -7.63
CA LYS A 38 11.62 -15.47 -7.21
C LYS A 38 12.12 -16.39 -6.11
N LYS A 39 11.22 -16.97 -5.32
CA LYS A 39 11.52 -17.91 -4.23
C LYS A 39 12.55 -17.37 -3.25
N VAL A 40 12.44 -16.09 -2.91
CA VAL A 40 13.27 -15.46 -1.88
C VAL A 40 13.05 -16.16 -0.53
N GLU A 41 14.02 -16.15 0.37
CA GLU A 41 13.89 -16.86 1.64
C GLU A 41 12.82 -16.20 2.55
N ARG A 42 12.78 -14.86 2.56
CA ARG A 42 11.86 -14.09 3.42
C ARG A 42 11.32 -12.84 2.73
N VAL A 43 10.04 -12.58 2.95
CA VAL A 43 9.38 -11.32 2.62
C VAL A 43 8.84 -10.70 3.91
N THR A 44 9.10 -9.41 4.15
CA THR A 44 8.51 -8.67 5.28
C THR A 44 7.78 -7.45 4.78
N ALA A 45 6.46 -7.40 5.02
CA ALA A 45 5.65 -6.22 4.77
C ALA A 45 5.76 -5.25 5.95
N ILE A 46 6.11 -3.99 5.67
CA ILE A 46 6.38 -2.97 6.68
C ILE A 46 5.29 -1.90 6.65
N ALA A 47 4.72 -1.59 7.81
CA ALA A 47 3.68 -0.59 7.97
C ALA A 47 4.04 0.45 9.02
N ARG A 48 3.80 1.74 8.71
CA ARG A 48 3.93 2.84 9.67
C ARG A 48 2.94 2.74 10.82
N ARG A 49 1.73 2.28 10.51
CA ARG A 49 0.62 2.11 11.46
C ARG A 49 0.53 0.66 11.92
N GLY A 50 -0.50 0.37 12.69
CA GLY A 50 -0.77 -0.95 13.23
C GLY A 50 -1.46 -1.90 12.26
N PRO A 51 -1.70 -3.14 12.71
CA PRO A 51 -2.37 -4.16 11.89
C PRO A 51 -3.86 -3.88 11.65
N VAL A 52 -4.51 -3.05 12.47
CA VAL A 52 -5.92 -2.64 12.27
C VAL A 52 -6.04 -1.77 11.02
N GLU A 53 -5.04 -0.95 10.74
CA GLU A 53 -5.00 -0.03 9.61
C GLU A 53 -4.49 -0.65 8.30
N ARG A 54 -4.40 -1.99 8.24
CA ARG A 54 -4.05 -2.71 7.00
C ARG A 54 -5.10 -2.45 5.92
N LYS A 55 -4.66 -2.41 4.66
CA LYS A 55 -5.53 -2.06 3.53
C LYS A 55 -5.62 -3.15 2.45
N TYR A 56 -5.00 -4.30 2.66
CA TYR A 56 -5.18 -5.41 1.72
C TYR A 56 -6.57 -6.02 1.87
N ASN A 57 -7.11 -6.51 0.75
CA ASN A 57 -8.36 -7.25 0.75
C ASN A 57 -8.12 -8.68 1.30
N PRO A 58 -8.95 -9.18 2.24
CA PRO A 58 -8.83 -10.55 2.76
C PRO A 58 -8.92 -11.65 1.70
N LYS A 59 -9.46 -11.36 0.52
CA LYS A 59 -9.46 -12.31 -0.60
C LYS A 59 -8.10 -12.41 -1.28
N GLU A 60 -7.39 -11.29 -1.39
CA GLU A 60 -6.09 -11.24 -2.06
C GLU A 60 -5.00 -11.91 -1.22
N ILE A 61 -5.06 -11.81 0.11
CA ILE A 61 -4.08 -12.43 1.02
C ILE A 61 -3.98 -13.96 0.85
N ARG A 62 -5.00 -14.60 0.26
CA ARG A 62 -5.01 -16.04 -0.03
C ARG A 62 -3.86 -16.48 -0.93
N ALA A 63 -3.41 -15.60 -1.81
CA ALA A 63 -2.30 -15.88 -2.72
C ALA A 63 -0.96 -16.12 -2.00
N VAL A 64 -0.83 -15.68 -0.74
CA VAL A 64 0.42 -15.75 0.02
C VAL A 64 0.27 -16.36 1.42
N CYS A 65 -0.96 -16.57 1.90
CA CYS A 65 -1.18 -16.96 3.30
C CYS A 65 -0.61 -18.35 3.65
N SER A 66 -0.40 -19.24 2.68
CA SER A 66 0.30 -20.53 2.91
C SER A 66 1.76 -20.36 3.33
N ASN A 67 2.33 -19.17 3.14
CA ASN A 67 3.71 -18.85 3.46
C ASN A 67 3.87 -17.99 4.71
N MET A 68 2.77 -17.70 5.43
CA MET A 68 2.82 -16.85 6.62
C MET A 68 3.66 -17.49 7.73
N ASP A 69 4.62 -16.73 8.22
CA ASP A 69 5.44 -17.07 9.39
C ASP A 69 4.62 -16.81 10.67
N GLN A 70 3.79 -17.77 11.07
CA GLN A 70 2.87 -17.61 12.19
C GLN A 70 3.58 -17.28 13.50
N GLU A 71 4.74 -17.89 13.77
CA GLU A 71 5.55 -17.61 14.96
C GLU A 71 6.13 -16.19 14.92
N GLY A 72 6.65 -15.77 13.75
CA GLY A 72 7.14 -14.41 13.55
C GLY A 72 6.04 -13.36 13.69
N ILE A 73 4.82 -13.67 13.22
CA ILE A 73 3.65 -12.79 13.38
C ILE A 73 3.27 -12.68 14.86
N ALA A 74 3.19 -13.80 15.60
CA ALA A 74 2.89 -13.78 17.04
C ALA A 74 3.93 -12.95 17.82
N THR A 75 5.21 -13.12 17.49
CA THR A 75 6.32 -12.33 18.08
C THR A 75 6.16 -10.85 17.79
N GLU A 76 5.78 -10.50 16.56
CA GLU A 76 5.55 -9.10 16.17
C GLU A 76 4.37 -8.48 16.95
N PHE A 77 3.28 -9.22 17.11
CA PHE A 77 2.14 -8.77 17.92
C PHE A 77 2.49 -8.58 19.39
N ALA A 78 3.28 -9.49 19.98
CA ALA A 78 3.80 -9.33 21.33
C ALA A 78 4.65 -8.05 21.49
N ARG A 79 5.47 -7.71 20.47
CA ARG A 79 6.30 -6.50 20.45
C ARG A 79 5.49 -5.21 20.46
N ILE A 80 4.34 -5.19 19.80
CA ILE A 80 3.52 -3.97 19.63
C ILE A 80 2.33 -3.88 20.58
N LYS A 81 2.08 -4.91 21.41
CA LYS A 81 0.89 -5.08 22.25
C LYS A 81 0.55 -3.82 23.07
N ASP A 82 1.52 -3.28 23.80
CA ASP A 82 1.31 -2.11 24.67
C ASP A 82 0.99 -0.85 23.87
N ARG A 83 1.58 -0.71 22.67
CA ARG A 83 1.34 0.44 21.78
C ARG A 83 -0.04 0.38 21.11
N LEU A 84 -0.57 -0.82 20.86
CA LEU A 84 -1.95 -1.01 20.40
C LEU A 84 -2.94 -0.72 21.55
N ALA A 85 -2.67 -1.24 22.74
CA ALA A 85 -3.50 -0.98 23.91
C ALA A 85 -3.62 0.52 24.25
N ALA A 86 -2.56 1.30 24.02
CA ALA A 86 -2.54 2.76 24.25
C ALA A 86 -3.59 3.54 23.42
N VAL A 87 -4.09 2.95 22.32
CA VAL A 87 -5.16 3.52 21.48
C VAL A 87 -6.44 2.66 21.51
N GLY A 88 -6.60 1.81 22.52
CA GLY A 88 -7.80 0.99 22.69
C GLY A 88 -7.90 -0.23 21.77
N GLN A 89 -6.82 -0.60 21.05
CA GLN A 89 -6.77 -1.78 20.20
C GLN A 89 -6.27 -3.00 20.99
N ASN A 90 -7.04 -4.10 21.01
CA ASN A 90 -6.66 -5.35 21.65
C ASN A 90 -5.81 -6.20 20.69
N ALA A 91 -4.53 -6.37 21.00
CA ALA A 91 -3.59 -7.10 20.14
C ALA A 91 -4.00 -8.56 19.88
N ASP A 92 -4.54 -9.24 20.90
CA ASP A 92 -4.92 -10.65 20.79
C ASP A 92 -6.16 -10.83 19.88
N GLU A 93 -7.14 -9.92 19.99
CA GLU A 93 -8.32 -9.90 19.11
C GLU A 93 -7.94 -9.55 17.66
N VAL A 94 -7.05 -8.58 17.49
CA VAL A 94 -6.57 -8.17 16.15
C VAL A 94 -5.76 -9.29 15.51
N LEU A 95 -4.91 -9.99 16.26
CA LEU A 95 -4.20 -11.16 15.76
C LEU A 95 -5.16 -12.27 15.35
N ALA A 96 -6.16 -12.58 16.18
CA ALA A 96 -7.18 -13.58 15.85
C ALA A 96 -7.96 -13.21 14.60
N SER A 97 -8.38 -11.95 14.48
CA SER A 97 -9.06 -11.44 13.27
C SER A 97 -8.19 -11.56 12.02
N MET A 98 -6.92 -11.18 12.12
CA MET A 98 -5.99 -11.23 10.99
C MET A 98 -5.69 -12.67 10.57
N THR A 99 -5.48 -13.58 11.53
CA THR A 99 -5.20 -14.99 11.24
C THR A 99 -6.44 -15.73 10.71
N ALA A 100 -7.64 -15.30 11.09
CA ALA A 100 -8.87 -15.83 10.54
C ALA A 100 -9.03 -15.57 9.02
N GLU A 101 -8.33 -14.55 8.49
CA GLU A 101 -8.27 -14.27 7.05
C GLU A 101 -7.39 -15.28 6.29
N PHE A 102 -6.45 -15.97 6.98
CA PHE A 102 -5.55 -16.96 6.40
C PHE A 102 -6.24 -18.30 6.14
N THR A 103 -7.39 -18.24 5.51
CA THR A 103 -8.21 -19.37 5.12
C THR A 103 -8.21 -19.54 3.61
N LYS A 104 -8.39 -20.79 3.14
CA LYS A 104 -8.40 -21.10 1.69
C LYS A 104 -7.12 -20.60 0.99
N CYS A 105 -5.98 -20.74 1.66
CA CYS A 105 -4.68 -20.36 1.13
C CYS A 105 -4.35 -21.12 -0.15
N GLU A 106 -3.86 -20.41 -1.13
CA GLU A 106 -3.33 -21.02 -2.36
C GLU A 106 -1.90 -21.53 -2.12
N PRO A 107 -1.60 -22.79 -2.49
CA PRO A 107 -0.25 -23.29 -2.37
C PRO A 107 0.68 -22.61 -3.38
N THR A 108 1.75 -21.98 -2.90
CA THR A 108 2.74 -21.32 -3.77
C THR A 108 3.81 -22.25 -4.31
N GLY A 109 4.00 -23.42 -3.69
CA GLY A 109 5.10 -24.34 -4.00
C GLY A 109 6.48 -23.79 -3.63
N SER A 110 6.55 -22.83 -2.71
CA SER A 110 7.78 -22.18 -2.25
C SER A 110 7.97 -22.34 -0.74
N PRO A 111 9.22 -22.56 -0.24
CA PRO A 111 9.52 -22.58 1.19
C PRO A 111 9.67 -21.19 1.79
N SER A 112 9.49 -20.13 1.00
CA SER A 112 9.59 -18.74 1.44
C SER A 112 8.70 -18.47 2.66
N LYS A 113 9.15 -17.58 3.53
CA LYS A 113 8.35 -17.12 4.69
C LYS A 113 7.94 -15.66 4.51
N MET A 114 6.70 -15.34 4.87
CA MET A 114 6.17 -13.98 4.88
C MET A 114 5.79 -13.55 6.28
N GLY A 115 6.21 -12.34 6.65
CA GLY A 115 5.87 -11.73 7.93
C GLY A 115 5.54 -10.24 7.79
N PHE A 116 5.26 -9.62 8.93
CA PHE A 116 4.94 -8.21 9.01
C PHE A 116 5.85 -7.49 10.00
N ARG A 117 6.04 -6.21 9.80
CA ARG A 117 6.64 -5.28 10.74
C ARG A 117 5.75 -4.04 10.83
N PHE A 118 4.98 -3.93 11.90
CA PHE A 118 4.06 -2.84 12.16
C PHE A 118 4.70 -1.75 13.02
N LEU A 119 4.08 -0.58 13.06
CA LEU A 119 4.54 0.56 13.87
C LEU A 119 6.00 0.89 13.63
N ALA A 120 6.41 0.87 12.36
CA ALA A 120 7.80 1.08 11.95
C ALA A 120 7.87 1.89 10.64
N SER A 121 8.66 2.94 10.64
CA SER A 121 8.87 3.81 9.47
C SER A 121 10.28 3.66 8.92
N PRO A 122 10.46 3.36 7.63
CA PRO A 122 11.78 3.41 7.01
C PRO A 122 12.27 4.86 6.94
N LYS A 123 13.51 5.09 7.33
CA LYS A 123 14.18 6.40 7.29
C LYS A 123 15.24 6.47 6.21
N ARG A 124 16.02 5.42 6.07
CA ARG A 124 17.16 5.40 5.16
C ARG A 124 17.50 3.97 4.75
N VAL A 125 17.89 3.80 3.48
CA VAL A 125 18.50 2.57 3.00
C VAL A 125 19.97 2.59 3.33
N LEU A 126 20.46 1.54 3.98
CA LEU A 126 21.86 1.34 4.31
C LEU A 126 22.50 0.38 3.30
N VAL A 127 23.66 0.75 2.78
CA VAL A 127 24.40 -0.06 1.80
C VAL A 127 25.72 -0.55 2.36
N ASP A 128 26.24 -1.61 1.78
CA ASP A 128 27.59 -2.13 2.04
C ASP A 128 28.66 -1.38 1.21
N ALA A 129 29.91 -1.83 1.33
CA ALA A 129 31.05 -1.26 0.60
C ALA A 129 30.93 -1.43 -0.93
N ASN A 130 30.10 -2.35 -1.42
CA ASN A 130 29.83 -2.61 -2.82
C ASN A 130 28.58 -1.90 -3.34
N ASN A 131 28.03 -0.95 -2.55
CA ASN A 131 26.80 -0.23 -2.83
C ASN A 131 25.56 -1.14 -2.98
N ARG A 132 25.54 -2.29 -2.28
CA ARG A 132 24.40 -3.18 -2.20
C ARG A 132 23.61 -2.91 -0.92
N VAL A 133 22.29 -3.01 -0.99
CA VAL A 133 21.44 -2.87 0.20
C VAL A 133 21.82 -3.94 1.22
N ARG A 134 22.03 -3.54 2.48
CA ARG A 134 22.30 -4.44 3.61
C ARG A 134 21.27 -4.34 4.73
N ALA A 135 20.59 -3.20 4.84
CA ALA A 135 19.57 -2.96 5.86
C ALA A 135 18.71 -1.73 5.53
N LEU A 136 17.58 -1.63 6.22
CA LEU A 136 16.85 -0.38 6.40
C LEU A 136 17.16 0.20 7.78
N GLU A 137 17.45 1.49 7.88
CA GLU A 137 17.34 2.22 9.14
C GLU A 137 15.85 2.52 9.36
N MET A 138 15.31 2.01 10.44
CA MET A 138 13.90 2.07 10.80
C MET A 138 13.70 2.93 12.04
N GLU A 139 12.58 3.62 12.13
CA GLU A 139 12.13 4.31 13.34
C GLU A 139 10.90 3.59 13.92
N GLU A 140 10.92 3.32 15.22
CA GLU A 140 9.75 2.83 15.94
C GLU A 140 8.67 3.93 16.01
N ASN A 141 7.41 3.53 15.82
CA ASN A 141 6.25 4.42 15.91
C ASN A 141 5.33 4.05 17.06
N LYS A 142 4.55 5.02 17.50
CA LYS A 142 3.29 4.84 18.24
C LYS A 142 2.11 5.28 17.40
N LEU A 143 0.91 4.94 17.83
CA LEU A 143 -0.32 5.48 17.27
C LEU A 143 -0.82 6.63 18.15
N GLU A 144 -1.42 7.64 17.52
CA GLU A 144 -2.19 8.70 18.19
C GLU A 144 -3.56 8.79 17.51
N PRO A 145 -4.65 9.01 18.26
CA PRO A 145 -5.98 9.22 17.69
C PRO A 145 -5.99 10.41 16.73
N LYS A 146 -6.69 10.26 15.59
CA LYS A 146 -6.87 11.31 14.59
C LYS A 146 -8.30 11.23 14.04
N GLY A 147 -9.25 11.89 14.70
CA GLY A 147 -10.67 11.74 14.40
C GLY A 147 -11.11 10.29 14.65
N GLU A 148 -11.71 9.67 13.65
CA GLU A 148 -12.12 8.23 13.68
C GLU A 148 -11.00 7.26 13.29
N ASP A 149 -9.83 7.75 12.86
CA ASP A 149 -8.65 6.97 12.44
C ASP A 149 -7.50 7.18 13.43
N THR A 150 -6.34 6.60 13.13
CA THR A 150 -5.09 6.78 13.87
C THR A 150 -4.00 7.38 12.98
N ALA A 151 -3.07 8.10 13.59
CA ALA A 151 -1.86 8.59 12.96
C ALA A 151 -0.62 7.90 13.55
N ALA A 152 0.36 7.59 12.71
CA ALA A 152 1.65 7.10 13.16
C ALA A 152 2.55 8.28 13.55
N VAL A 153 3.12 8.23 14.74
CA VAL A 153 4.06 9.22 15.28
C VAL A 153 5.37 8.53 15.64
N GLY A 154 6.48 9.05 15.09
CA GLY A 154 7.81 8.49 15.32
C GLY A 154 8.28 8.71 16.77
N LEU A 155 8.94 7.70 17.33
CA LEU A 155 9.46 7.73 18.70
C LEU A 155 10.92 8.19 18.77
N LYS A 156 11.56 8.53 17.65
CA LYS A 156 13.00 8.84 17.53
C LYS A 156 13.91 7.68 17.98
N GLN A 157 13.37 6.47 18.04
CA GLN A 157 14.10 5.24 18.34
C GLN A 157 14.46 4.57 17.03
N LEU A 158 15.72 4.69 16.64
CA LEU A 158 16.24 4.14 15.39
C LEU A 158 16.85 2.76 15.62
N TYR A 159 16.70 1.88 14.62
CA TYR A 159 17.35 0.57 14.60
C TYR A 159 17.61 0.12 13.16
N GLU A 160 18.56 -0.78 12.97
CA GLU A 160 18.79 -1.42 11.67
C GLU A 160 17.90 -2.67 11.52
N PHE A 161 17.26 -2.78 10.37
CA PHE A 161 16.48 -3.94 9.96
C PHE A 161 17.15 -4.58 8.74
N PRO A 162 17.85 -5.72 8.89
CA PRO A 162 18.60 -6.35 7.81
C PRO A 162 17.70 -6.81 6.67
N VAL A 163 17.98 -6.35 5.44
CA VAL A 163 17.30 -6.74 4.20
C VAL A 163 18.27 -6.60 3.02
N ASP A 164 18.04 -7.37 1.97
CA ASP A 164 18.85 -7.33 0.74
C ASP A 164 18.19 -6.46 -0.33
N SER A 165 16.86 -6.30 -0.28
CA SER A 165 16.13 -5.48 -1.23
C SER A 165 14.94 -4.79 -0.57
N VAL A 166 14.57 -3.62 -1.13
CA VAL A 166 13.43 -2.82 -0.66
C VAL A 166 12.53 -2.47 -1.84
N LEU A 167 11.24 -2.76 -1.72
CA LEU A 167 10.21 -2.40 -2.68
C LEU A 167 9.18 -1.48 -2.02
N PHE A 168 8.68 -0.51 -2.76
CA PHE A 168 7.69 0.43 -2.26
C PHE A 168 6.31 0.13 -2.85
N ALA A 169 5.33 -0.09 -1.99
CA ALA A 169 3.92 -0.29 -2.29
C ALA A 169 3.06 0.69 -1.47
N VAL A 170 3.44 1.97 -1.51
CA VAL A 170 2.90 3.03 -0.64
C VAL A 170 1.72 3.79 -1.26
N GLY A 171 1.24 3.33 -2.41
CA GLY A 171 0.22 3.98 -3.23
C GLY A 171 0.82 5.00 -4.20
N ASP A 172 -0.04 5.48 -5.08
CA ASP A 172 0.31 6.42 -6.13
C ASP A 172 -0.22 7.81 -5.83
N ARG A 173 0.31 8.80 -6.52
CA ARG A 173 -0.18 10.17 -6.56
C ARG A 173 -0.31 10.60 -8.00
N VAL A 174 -1.22 11.51 -8.28
CA VAL A 174 -1.29 12.15 -9.59
C VAL A 174 -0.04 13.00 -9.85
N ASP A 175 0.29 13.15 -11.12
CA ASP A 175 1.39 14.02 -11.52
C ASP A 175 0.94 15.49 -11.46
N GLU A 176 1.48 16.21 -10.48
CA GLU A 176 1.18 17.62 -10.25
C GLU A 176 1.63 18.53 -11.40
N THR A 177 2.57 18.06 -12.23
CA THR A 177 3.08 18.84 -13.37
C THR A 177 2.12 18.92 -14.56
N VAL A 178 1.05 18.10 -14.57
CA VAL A 178 -0.03 18.18 -15.57
C VAL A 178 -0.77 19.52 -15.51
N GLY A 179 -0.68 20.25 -14.38
CA GLY A 179 -1.28 21.57 -14.23
C GLY A 179 -2.77 21.57 -13.87
N LEU A 180 -3.34 20.40 -13.55
CA LEU A 180 -4.71 20.30 -13.03
C LEU A 180 -4.73 20.52 -11.53
N PRO A 181 -5.81 21.12 -10.99
CA PRO A 181 -5.99 21.24 -9.54
C PRO A 181 -5.96 19.87 -8.85
N TYR A 182 -5.13 19.73 -7.81
CA TYR A 182 -4.98 18.48 -7.08
C TYR A 182 -5.03 18.71 -5.57
N LYS A 183 -5.44 17.65 -4.82
CA LYS A 183 -5.57 17.65 -3.39
C LYS A 183 -5.46 16.22 -2.86
N ASN A 184 -4.69 16.00 -1.80
CA ASN A 184 -4.53 14.67 -1.18
C ASN A 184 -4.07 13.56 -2.14
N GLY A 185 -3.31 13.89 -3.19
CA GLY A 185 -2.76 12.92 -4.13
C GLY A 185 -3.67 12.54 -5.29
N VAL A 186 -4.82 13.22 -5.46
CA VAL A 186 -5.76 13.06 -6.57
C VAL A 186 -6.06 14.41 -7.23
N TYR A 187 -6.52 14.41 -8.46
CA TYR A 187 -7.07 15.63 -9.05
C TYR A 187 -8.45 15.93 -8.46
N VAL A 188 -8.73 17.22 -8.32
CA VAL A 188 -10.00 17.69 -7.74
C VAL A 188 -11.12 17.56 -8.76
N THR A 189 -12.22 16.95 -8.36
CA THR A 189 -13.45 16.88 -9.14
C THR A 189 -14.50 17.86 -8.66
N ASN A 190 -15.42 18.22 -9.54
CA ASN A 190 -16.50 19.15 -9.26
C ASN A 190 -17.41 18.62 -8.12
N PRO A 191 -17.50 19.33 -6.98
CA PRO A 191 -18.35 18.95 -5.87
C PRO A 191 -19.82 19.30 -6.11
N ASN A 192 -20.10 20.17 -7.09
CA ASN A 192 -21.44 20.65 -7.36
C ASN A 192 -22.16 19.71 -8.31
N LYS A 193 -23.35 19.28 -7.93
CA LYS A 193 -24.22 18.47 -8.79
C LYS A 193 -24.77 19.36 -9.89
N THR A 194 -24.29 19.15 -11.12
CA THR A 194 -24.77 19.83 -12.31
C THR A 194 -25.38 18.81 -13.27
N GLY A 195 -26.59 19.02 -13.71
CA GLY A 195 -27.28 18.14 -14.63
C GLY A 195 -28.35 17.25 -14.00
N ASN A 196 -28.98 16.41 -14.80
CA ASN A 196 -30.06 15.52 -14.40
C ASN A 196 -29.57 14.27 -13.68
N ASP A 197 -28.29 13.87 -13.90
CA ASP A 197 -27.64 12.77 -13.21
C ASP A 197 -26.74 13.33 -12.12
N PRO A 198 -26.96 12.98 -10.83
CA PRO A 198 -26.21 13.52 -9.72
C PRO A 198 -24.72 13.16 -9.75
N ASP A 199 -24.31 12.19 -10.56
CA ASP A 199 -22.93 11.70 -10.61
C ASP A 199 -22.10 12.31 -11.74
N ASP A 200 -22.70 12.98 -12.74
CA ASP A 200 -21.98 13.55 -13.90
C ASP A 200 -20.91 14.57 -13.47
N SER A 201 -21.22 15.43 -12.50
CA SER A 201 -20.28 16.43 -11.97
C SER A 201 -19.03 15.83 -11.32
N LEU A 202 -19.13 14.59 -10.79
CA LEU A 202 -18.05 13.92 -10.10
C LEU A 202 -16.87 13.53 -11.02
N PHE A 203 -17.04 13.63 -12.32
CA PHE A 203 -16.00 13.31 -13.32
C PHE A 203 -15.34 14.55 -13.90
N GLN A 204 -15.94 15.72 -13.81
CA GLN A 204 -15.36 16.97 -14.31
C GLN A 204 -14.23 17.44 -13.39
N ALA A 205 -13.10 17.84 -13.96
CA ALA A 205 -12.03 18.51 -13.21
C ALA A 205 -12.52 19.89 -12.71
N TYR A 206 -12.10 20.27 -11.50
CA TYR A 206 -12.60 21.45 -10.82
C TYR A 206 -11.51 22.23 -10.10
N ASP A 207 -11.51 23.55 -10.27
CA ASP A 207 -10.62 24.45 -9.57
C ASP A 207 -11.33 25.08 -8.35
N GLU A 208 -10.98 24.63 -7.16
CA GLU A 208 -11.52 25.15 -5.89
C GLU A 208 -11.22 26.65 -5.70
N LYS A 209 -10.17 27.20 -6.33
CA LYS A 209 -9.76 28.60 -6.16
C LYS A 209 -10.64 29.55 -6.96
N SER A 210 -10.91 29.20 -8.23
CA SER A 210 -11.80 29.98 -9.09
C SER A 210 -13.27 29.61 -8.91
N GLY A 211 -13.57 28.46 -8.33
CA GLY A 211 -14.93 27.94 -8.20
C GLY A 211 -15.50 27.45 -9.54
N GLN A 212 -14.64 27.09 -10.52
CA GLN A 212 -15.06 26.75 -11.88
C GLN A 212 -14.60 25.35 -12.27
N ILE A 213 -15.36 24.72 -13.18
CA ILE A 213 -14.92 23.51 -13.85
C ILE A 213 -13.79 23.82 -14.84
N VAL A 214 -12.92 22.84 -15.04
CA VAL A 214 -11.94 22.88 -16.14
C VAL A 214 -12.62 22.27 -17.35
N GLU A 215 -13.06 23.14 -18.27
CA GLU A 215 -13.87 22.79 -19.42
C GLU A 215 -13.21 21.68 -20.28
N GLY A 216 -14.00 20.67 -20.66
CA GLY A 216 -13.54 19.56 -21.48
C GLY A 216 -12.58 18.58 -20.81
N VAL A 217 -12.33 18.70 -19.50
CA VAL A 217 -11.45 17.80 -18.75
C VAL A 217 -12.25 16.92 -17.81
N PHE A 218 -12.15 15.60 -18.02
CA PHE A 218 -12.80 14.58 -17.21
C PHE A 218 -11.76 13.68 -16.56
N LEU A 219 -12.04 13.23 -15.34
CA LEU A 219 -11.16 12.43 -14.50
C LEU A 219 -11.82 11.10 -14.17
N ALA A 220 -11.08 10.00 -14.28
CA ALA A 220 -11.59 8.67 -14.00
C ALA A 220 -10.58 7.83 -13.20
N GLY A 221 -11.07 6.79 -12.56
CA GLY A 221 -10.25 5.80 -11.86
C GLY A 221 -9.40 6.42 -10.76
N TRP A 222 -8.14 6.02 -10.71
CA TRP A 222 -7.21 6.45 -9.67
C TRP A 222 -6.83 7.92 -9.74
N ALA A 223 -7.01 8.57 -10.88
CA ALA A 223 -6.76 10.01 -11.02
C ALA A 223 -7.70 10.86 -10.14
N ARG A 224 -8.92 10.36 -9.84
CA ARG A 224 -9.89 11.05 -8.98
C ARG A 224 -10.15 10.40 -7.63
N LYS A 225 -9.86 9.10 -7.46
CA LYS A 225 -10.18 8.34 -6.23
C LYS A 225 -8.96 7.78 -5.52
N ALA A 226 -7.75 8.18 -5.90
CA ALA A 226 -6.52 7.50 -5.51
C ALA A 226 -6.53 6.01 -5.89
N SER A 227 -5.53 5.26 -5.46
CA SER A 227 -5.47 3.81 -5.70
C SER A 227 -6.35 3.06 -4.67
N GLU A 228 -7.64 3.43 -4.61
CA GLU A 228 -8.62 2.73 -3.78
C GLU A 228 -9.26 1.59 -4.55
N GLY A 229 -9.17 0.37 -3.98
CA GLY A 229 -9.76 -0.83 -4.52
C GLY A 229 -8.99 -1.47 -5.68
N LEU A 230 -9.54 -2.58 -6.16
CA LEU A 230 -8.97 -3.39 -7.23
C LEU A 230 -9.20 -2.77 -8.62
N VAL A 231 -8.45 -3.26 -9.60
CA VAL A 231 -8.55 -2.83 -11.03
C VAL A 231 -10.00 -2.82 -11.53
N GLY A 232 -10.86 -3.74 -11.09
CA GLY A 232 -12.28 -3.77 -11.46
C GLY A 232 -13.07 -2.53 -11.02
N ILE A 233 -12.70 -1.90 -9.90
CA ILE A 233 -13.32 -0.65 -9.44
C ILE A 233 -12.90 0.51 -10.33
N ALA A 234 -11.60 0.60 -10.65
CA ALA A 234 -11.08 1.64 -11.54
C ALA A 234 -11.64 1.50 -12.96
N LYS A 235 -11.79 0.26 -13.47
CA LYS A 235 -12.44 -0.01 -14.76
C LYS A 235 -13.88 0.49 -14.78
N ARG A 236 -14.69 0.12 -13.79
CA ARG A 236 -16.09 0.56 -13.69
C ARG A 236 -16.22 2.08 -13.60
N ASP A 237 -15.33 2.72 -12.87
CA ASP A 237 -15.26 4.18 -12.79
C ASP A 237 -14.94 4.82 -14.16
N GLY A 238 -14.06 4.18 -14.94
CA GLY A 238 -13.78 4.57 -16.32
C GLY A 238 -14.97 4.39 -17.26
N ASP A 239 -15.70 3.28 -17.15
CA ASP A 239 -16.90 3.02 -17.94
C ASP A 239 -17.96 4.10 -17.65
N TRP A 240 -18.21 4.46 -16.42
CA TRP A 240 -19.14 5.55 -16.05
C TRP A 240 -18.66 6.91 -16.56
N CYS A 241 -17.37 7.21 -16.46
CA CYS A 241 -16.81 8.45 -17.03
C CYS A 241 -17.02 8.53 -18.55
N ALA A 242 -16.87 7.42 -19.26
CA ALA A 242 -17.11 7.35 -20.70
C ALA A 242 -18.59 7.65 -21.05
N GLU A 243 -19.55 7.14 -20.25
CA GLU A 243 -20.97 7.47 -20.41
C GLU A 243 -21.24 8.96 -20.18
N VAL A 244 -20.59 9.57 -19.19
CA VAL A 244 -20.70 11.02 -18.93
C VAL A 244 -20.16 11.81 -20.09
N ILE A 245 -18.98 11.47 -20.62
CA ILE A 245 -18.36 12.17 -21.76
C ILE A 245 -19.25 12.07 -23.01
N THR A 246 -19.93 10.94 -23.24
CA THR A 246 -20.80 10.79 -24.41
C THR A 246 -22.09 11.62 -24.33
N ARG A 247 -22.47 12.08 -23.13
CA ARG A 247 -23.62 12.99 -22.92
C ARG A 247 -23.23 14.47 -22.89
N TYR A 248 -21.94 14.76 -22.75
CA TYR A 248 -21.39 16.10 -22.71
C TYR A 248 -21.27 16.70 -24.09
#